data_b071be078d0ff604303397ce74ee334e
#
_entry.id   b071be078d0ff604303397ce74ee334e
#
_cell.length_a   1.000
_cell.length_b   1.000
_cell.length_c   1.000
_cell.angle_alpha   90.00
_cell.angle_beta   90.00
_cell.angle_gamma   90.00
#
_symmetry.space_group_name_H-M   'P 1'
#
loop_
_entity.id
_entity.type
_entity.pdbx_description
1 polymer ?
#
loop_
_entity_poly.entity_id
_entity_poly.type
_entity_poly.pdbx_seq_one_letter_code
_entity_poly.pdbx_strand_id
1 'polypeptide(L)'
;MANYILEYADAVKSGKIVAGKKIQRVLEHLRWKMTNEEDGFFFDEKRGSHILAFFERYLRHSQGRWGGKLIELELWEKALLQAAFGFVDSDGFRQYQRVVLIVAKKNGKSFIASGVGLYLLMADGEAGPQIYSVATTRDQAKIVWTEAKRMRNKAPAIRKRTRSTISEIAFDQMDGIFKPLASNTDRLDGLNIHGVFMDEFHQWKNGRQLYNIMADGTTARDQPMIFMTSTAGVVREDIYDEIYEEMERILNGYKDPEGYKDPRTLPFVYELDERREWTDEKAWIKANPNLGVSKSIQALSEKVERAKHNPSQVKNLLTKEFNIPETSGEAWLSFEDIDDRRAFDLMKLKPRYAIAGVDLSRTTDLTSACILFQLAGDPNLYAHSMFWMPADLVERRVREDRVPYDKWIDQGWMRICEGNIINYKDIVSWFEELRNTYDIFVSWFGYDAWSAQYFVEDLRSRYGEYCLEPVRQGKQTLSAPMYALGADLAAHKIIYNNNPILKWCMTNVAIERDKNGNIQPIKAVSQNRRIDGFAALLDAYVVRDRHLEEYANLIGG
;
A
#
# COMPACT_ATOMS: atom_id res chain seq x y z
N MET A 1 -31.13 -20.66 15.73
CA MET A 1 -31.08 -19.74 14.58
C MET A 1 -29.93 -20.19 13.67
N ALA A 2 -29.88 -19.74 12.42
CA ALA A 2 -28.82 -20.20 11.52
C ALA A 2 -27.49 -19.46 11.79
N ASN A 3 -26.39 -20.21 11.86
CA ASN A 3 -25.06 -19.66 12.00
C ASN A 3 -24.41 -19.55 10.61
N TYR A 4 -24.52 -18.37 10.02
CA TYR A 4 -24.02 -18.10 8.66
C TYR A 4 -22.50 -17.98 8.58
N ILE A 5 -21.81 -17.73 9.70
CA ILE A 5 -20.34 -17.76 9.75
C ILE A 5 -19.87 -19.20 9.52
N LEU A 6 -20.45 -20.17 10.24
CA LEU A 6 -20.11 -21.58 10.07
C LEU A 6 -20.54 -22.11 8.71
N GLU A 7 -21.74 -21.73 8.23
CA GLU A 7 -22.22 -22.12 6.91
C GLU A 7 -21.28 -21.64 5.79
N TYR A 8 -20.85 -20.38 5.86
CA TYR A 8 -19.91 -19.83 4.88
C TYR A 8 -18.53 -20.49 4.98
N ALA A 9 -18.03 -20.69 6.21
CA ALA A 9 -16.76 -21.38 6.44
C ALA A 9 -16.78 -22.83 5.91
N ASP A 10 -17.87 -23.55 6.10
CA ASP A 10 -18.03 -24.93 5.59
C ASP A 10 -18.16 -24.97 4.07
N ALA A 11 -18.89 -24.03 3.46
CA ALA A 11 -18.99 -23.91 2.02
C ALA A 11 -17.65 -23.61 1.35
N VAL A 12 -16.82 -22.75 1.99
CA VAL A 12 -15.46 -22.44 1.53
C VAL A 12 -14.53 -23.64 1.73
N LYS A 13 -14.55 -24.28 2.89
CA LYS A 13 -13.71 -25.43 3.22
C LYS A 13 -14.00 -26.65 2.30
N SER A 14 -15.27 -26.87 1.95
CA SER A 14 -15.67 -27.96 1.04
C SER A 14 -15.42 -27.64 -0.44
N GLY A 15 -15.00 -26.43 -0.79
CA GLY A 15 -14.81 -25.99 -2.16
C GLY A 15 -16.11 -25.65 -2.90
N LYS A 16 -17.27 -25.66 -2.22
CA LYS A 16 -18.56 -25.24 -2.80
C LYS A 16 -18.54 -23.74 -3.15
N ILE A 17 -17.84 -22.94 -2.35
CA ILE A 17 -17.57 -21.54 -2.62
C ILE A 17 -16.06 -21.33 -2.70
N VAL A 18 -15.60 -20.73 -3.80
CA VAL A 18 -14.19 -20.36 -3.96
C VAL A 18 -13.94 -19.03 -3.26
N ALA A 19 -12.97 -18.99 -2.35
CA ALA A 19 -12.57 -17.78 -1.62
C ALA A 19 -11.04 -17.64 -1.60
N GLY A 20 -10.56 -16.40 -1.57
CA GLY A 20 -9.13 -16.08 -1.43
C GLY A 20 -8.57 -16.47 -0.06
N LYS A 21 -7.24 -16.61 0.03
CA LYS A 21 -6.52 -17.05 1.24
C LYS A 21 -6.84 -16.18 2.47
N LYS A 22 -7.04 -14.87 2.30
CA LYS A 22 -7.36 -13.94 3.40
C LYS A 22 -8.74 -14.20 3.98
N ILE A 23 -9.73 -14.46 3.12
CA ILE A 23 -11.09 -14.85 3.56
C ILE A 23 -11.08 -16.22 4.23
N GLN A 24 -10.35 -17.18 3.70
CA GLN A 24 -10.20 -18.49 4.36
C GLN A 24 -9.64 -18.34 5.78
N ARG A 25 -8.60 -17.51 5.96
CA ARG A 25 -7.98 -17.27 7.28
C ARG A 25 -8.93 -16.63 8.29
N VAL A 26 -9.67 -15.59 7.91
CA VAL A 26 -10.62 -14.96 8.83
C VAL A 26 -11.75 -15.91 9.19
N LEU A 27 -12.27 -16.72 8.24
CA LEU A 27 -13.30 -17.71 8.51
C LEU A 27 -12.80 -18.85 9.42
N GLU A 28 -11.56 -19.32 9.24
CA GLU A 28 -10.92 -20.30 10.12
C GLU A 28 -10.82 -19.76 11.56
N HIS A 29 -10.39 -18.51 11.72
CA HIS A 29 -10.29 -17.85 13.03
C HIS A 29 -11.68 -17.66 13.67
N LEU A 30 -12.65 -17.14 12.94
CA LEU A 30 -14.01 -16.97 13.44
C LEU A 30 -14.64 -18.31 13.85
N ARG A 31 -14.41 -19.37 13.07
CA ARG A 31 -14.83 -20.72 13.42
C ARG A 31 -14.20 -21.21 14.72
N TRP A 32 -12.90 -20.98 14.90
CA TRP A 32 -12.19 -21.34 16.12
C TRP A 32 -12.77 -20.58 17.32
N LYS A 33 -13.08 -19.30 17.18
CA LYS A 33 -13.72 -18.48 18.23
C LYS A 33 -15.13 -18.92 18.62
N MET A 34 -15.84 -19.67 17.78
CA MET A 34 -17.15 -20.21 18.14
C MET A 34 -17.09 -21.20 19.32
N THR A 35 -15.97 -21.85 19.52
CA THR A 35 -15.77 -22.88 20.56
C THR A 35 -14.71 -22.49 21.59
N ASN A 36 -14.04 -21.35 21.41
CA ASN A 36 -12.97 -20.87 22.28
C ASN A 36 -13.25 -19.41 22.61
N GLU A 37 -13.43 -19.13 23.90
CA GLU A 37 -13.47 -17.74 24.35
C GLU A 37 -12.06 -17.15 24.27
N GLU A 38 -11.93 -16.00 23.64
CA GLU A 38 -10.69 -15.23 23.55
C GLU A 38 -10.97 -13.83 24.06
N ASP A 39 -10.13 -13.36 24.99
CA ASP A 39 -10.21 -12.02 25.58
C ASP A 39 -11.58 -11.69 26.23
N GLY A 40 -12.30 -12.69 26.73
CA GLY A 40 -13.61 -12.52 27.36
C GLY A 40 -14.78 -12.29 26.39
N PHE A 41 -14.57 -12.55 25.09
CA PHE A 41 -15.61 -12.45 24.06
C PHE A 41 -16.11 -13.82 23.63
N PHE A 42 -17.43 -13.92 23.49
CA PHE A 42 -18.12 -15.11 23.01
C PHE A 42 -19.16 -14.75 21.94
N PHE A 43 -19.59 -15.75 21.19
CA PHE A 43 -20.59 -15.55 20.14
C PHE A 43 -22.03 -15.64 20.69
N ASP A 44 -22.76 -14.53 20.59
CA ASP A 44 -24.21 -14.47 20.87
C ASP A 44 -25.00 -14.52 19.57
N GLU A 45 -25.64 -15.66 19.34
CA GLU A 45 -26.44 -15.90 18.14
C GLU A 45 -27.62 -14.93 17.98
N LYS A 46 -28.23 -14.46 19.08
CA LYS A 46 -29.34 -13.50 19.04
C LYS A 46 -28.86 -12.14 18.57
N ARG A 47 -27.73 -11.67 19.09
CA ARG A 47 -27.12 -10.42 18.70
C ARG A 47 -26.71 -10.47 17.24
N GLY A 48 -25.99 -11.51 16.80
CA GLY A 48 -25.60 -11.68 15.41
C GLY A 48 -26.76 -11.81 14.44
N SER A 49 -27.89 -12.41 14.85
CA SER A 49 -29.10 -12.54 14.02
C SER A 49 -29.96 -11.27 14.01
N HIS A 50 -29.81 -10.37 14.97
CA HIS A 50 -30.64 -9.17 15.08
C HIS A 50 -30.41 -8.21 13.93
N ILE A 51 -29.16 -7.96 13.55
CA ILE A 51 -28.85 -7.11 12.40
C ILE A 51 -29.33 -7.73 11.08
N LEU A 52 -29.21 -9.04 10.90
CA LEU A 52 -29.72 -9.73 9.71
C LEU A 52 -31.23 -9.57 9.58
N ALA A 53 -31.95 -9.77 10.70
CA ALA A 53 -33.39 -9.55 10.74
C ALA A 53 -33.78 -8.09 10.45
N PHE A 54 -32.98 -7.12 10.88
CA PHE A 54 -33.21 -5.73 10.55
C PHE A 54 -33.10 -5.47 9.04
N PHE A 55 -32.05 -5.99 8.41
CA PHE A 55 -31.88 -5.86 6.96
C PHE A 55 -33.01 -6.52 6.18
N GLU A 56 -33.29 -7.80 6.45
CA GLU A 56 -34.21 -8.60 5.62
C GLU A 56 -35.69 -8.30 5.88
N ARG A 57 -36.07 -7.84 7.09
CA ARG A 57 -37.45 -7.54 7.39
C ARG A 57 -37.84 -6.08 7.15
N TYR A 58 -36.91 -5.14 7.29
CA TYR A 58 -37.26 -3.72 7.27
C TYR A 58 -36.64 -2.95 6.12
N LEU A 59 -35.44 -3.31 5.65
CA LEU A 59 -34.79 -2.56 4.60
C LEU A 59 -35.23 -3.02 3.21
N ARG A 60 -35.14 -2.12 2.26
CA ARG A 60 -35.46 -2.37 0.86
C ARG A 60 -34.37 -1.84 -0.05
N HIS A 61 -34.16 -2.54 -1.16
CA HIS A 61 -33.27 -2.05 -2.21
C HIS A 61 -33.71 -0.67 -2.71
N SER A 62 -32.74 0.24 -2.84
CA SER A 62 -32.99 1.62 -3.20
C SER A 62 -33.27 1.80 -4.70
N GLN A 63 -32.64 0.99 -5.55
CA GLN A 63 -32.58 1.19 -7.01
C GLN A 63 -32.32 -0.10 -7.78
N GLY A 64 -32.32 0.03 -9.12
CA GLY A 64 -32.05 -1.09 -10.04
C GLY A 64 -33.20 -2.10 -10.11
N ARG A 65 -32.90 -3.32 -10.61
CA ARG A 65 -33.88 -4.39 -10.82
C ARG A 65 -34.59 -4.87 -9.55
N TRP A 66 -34.01 -4.61 -8.38
CA TRP A 66 -34.56 -4.97 -7.08
C TRP A 66 -35.22 -3.79 -6.34
N GLY A 67 -35.20 -2.59 -6.96
CA GLY A 67 -35.71 -1.37 -6.33
C GLY A 67 -37.09 -1.54 -5.67
N GLY A 68 -37.17 -1.28 -4.35
CA GLY A 68 -38.39 -1.42 -3.55
C GLY A 68 -38.67 -2.82 -3.01
N LYS A 69 -37.96 -3.89 -3.46
CA LYS A 69 -38.06 -5.23 -2.87
C LYS A 69 -37.33 -5.27 -1.53
N LEU A 70 -37.74 -6.21 -0.66
CA LEU A 70 -37.01 -6.51 0.57
C LEU A 70 -35.59 -6.96 0.22
N ILE A 71 -34.66 -6.67 1.12
CA ILE A 71 -33.28 -7.12 0.98
C ILE A 71 -33.20 -8.59 1.32
N GLU A 72 -32.55 -9.35 0.47
CA GLU A 72 -32.07 -10.71 0.71
C GLU A 72 -30.56 -10.63 0.69
N LEU A 73 -29.93 -10.89 1.86
CA LEU A 73 -28.48 -10.84 1.99
C LEU A 73 -27.84 -12.11 1.43
N GLU A 74 -26.73 -11.96 0.71
CA GLU A 74 -25.90 -13.08 0.29
C GLU A 74 -25.19 -13.73 1.48
N LEU A 75 -24.78 -14.99 1.36
CA LEU A 75 -24.18 -15.74 2.47
C LEU A 75 -22.95 -15.04 3.08
N TRP A 76 -22.09 -14.48 2.25
CA TRP A 76 -20.91 -13.74 2.71
C TRP A 76 -21.28 -12.43 3.44
N GLU A 77 -22.34 -11.75 3.02
CA GLU A 77 -22.86 -10.56 3.69
C GLU A 77 -23.45 -10.90 5.07
N LYS A 78 -24.19 -12.01 5.13
CA LYS A 78 -24.70 -12.55 6.38
C LYS A 78 -23.57 -12.91 7.33
N ALA A 79 -22.54 -13.61 6.85
CA ALA A 79 -21.40 -14.00 7.67
C ALA A 79 -20.62 -12.78 8.20
N LEU A 80 -20.36 -11.77 7.36
CA LEU A 80 -19.73 -10.52 7.75
C LEU A 80 -20.52 -9.80 8.85
N LEU A 81 -21.81 -9.57 8.63
CA LEU A 81 -22.65 -8.84 9.56
C LEU A 81 -22.85 -9.62 10.88
N GLN A 82 -23.05 -10.93 10.78
CA GLN A 82 -23.19 -11.79 11.94
C GLN A 82 -21.90 -11.82 12.77
N ALA A 83 -20.73 -11.83 12.14
CA ALA A 83 -19.44 -11.73 12.83
C ALA A 83 -19.25 -10.35 13.50
N ALA A 84 -19.53 -9.26 12.79
CA ALA A 84 -19.33 -7.90 13.29
C ALA A 84 -20.19 -7.58 14.53
N PHE A 85 -21.38 -8.19 14.65
CA PHE A 85 -22.35 -7.87 15.71
C PHE A 85 -22.61 -9.01 16.69
N GLY A 86 -22.18 -10.23 16.40
CA GLY A 86 -22.48 -11.41 17.21
C GLY A 86 -21.45 -11.75 18.26
N PHE A 87 -20.21 -11.28 18.18
CA PHE A 87 -19.23 -11.45 19.24
C PHE A 87 -19.36 -10.33 20.26
N VAL A 88 -19.61 -10.71 21.52
CA VAL A 88 -19.89 -9.79 22.63
C VAL A 88 -19.16 -10.22 23.90
N ASP A 89 -18.99 -9.29 24.84
CA ASP A 89 -18.54 -9.56 26.19
C ASP A 89 -19.70 -9.89 27.14
N SER A 90 -19.42 -10.07 28.44
CA SER A 90 -20.42 -10.40 29.48
C SER A 90 -21.49 -9.33 29.65
N ASP A 91 -21.19 -8.06 29.34
CA ASP A 91 -22.12 -6.94 29.41
C ASP A 91 -22.94 -6.78 28.12
N GLY A 92 -22.65 -7.59 27.12
CA GLY A 92 -23.31 -7.60 25.82
C GLY A 92 -22.79 -6.55 24.85
N PHE A 93 -21.63 -5.91 25.11
CA PHE A 93 -21.00 -4.99 24.20
C PHE A 93 -20.23 -5.74 23.11
N ARG A 94 -20.30 -5.22 21.87
CA ARG A 94 -19.66 -5.87 20.73
C ARG A 94 -18.14 -5.89 20.83
N GLN A 95 -17.54 -7.00 20.43
CA GLN A 95 -16.10 -7.13 20.32
C GLN A 95 -15.55 -6.25 19.20
N TYR A 96 -16.09 -6.40 17.99
CA TYR A 96 -15.54 -5.74 16.81
C TYR A 96 -16.04 -4.30 16.72
N GLN A 97 -15.15 -3.36 17.02
CA GLN A 97 -15.40 -1.93 16.95
C GLN A 97 -14.87 -1.32 15.65
N ARG A 98 -14.00 -2.03 14.95
CA ARG A 98 -13.51 -1.66 13.63
C ARG A 98 -13.72 -2.81 12.64
N VAL A 99 -14.45 -2.55 11.57
CA VAL A 99 -14.69 -3.50 10.47
C VAL A 99 -14.04 -2.93 9.21
N VAL A 100 -13.16 -3.69 8.59
CA VAL A 100 -12.48 -3.31 7.33
C VAL A 100 -12.89 -4.27 6.24
N LEU A 101 -13.69 -3.78 5.28
CA LEU A 101 -14.17 -4.53 4.13
C LEU A 101 -13.49 -4.02 2.86
N ILE A 102 -12.54 -4.79 2.35
CA ILE A 102 -11.92 -4.56 1.04
C ILE A 102 -12.51 -5.55 0.07
N VAL A 103 -13.29 -5.07 -0.88
CA VAL A 103 -13.96 -5.88 -1.90
C VAL A 103 -14.08 -5.10 -3.21
N ALA A 104 -13.95 -5.75 -4.35
CA ALA A 104 -13.95 -5.12 -5.67
C ALA A 104 -15.24 -4.31 -5.94
N LYS A 105 -15.19 -3.43 -6.95
CA LYS A 105 -16.33 -2.58 -7.34
C LYS A 105 -17.58 -3.41 -7.67
N LYS A 106 -18.76 -2.84 -7.35
CA LYS A 106 -20.08 -3.44 -7.62
C LYS A 106 -20.42 -4.70 -6.80
N ASN A 107 -19.73 -4.91 -5.66
CA ASN A 107 -20.05 -5.98 -4.70
C ASN A 107 -20.84 -5.50 -3.47
N GLY A 108 -21.49 -4.35 -3.51
CA GLY A 108 -22.44 -3.94 -2.47
C GLY A 108 -21.84 -3.19 -1.26
N LYS A 109 -20.55 -2.72 -1.28
CA LYS A 109 -19.91 -2.01 -0.16
C LYS A 109 -20.79 -0.91 0.46
N SER A 110 -21.12 0.10 -0.34
CA SER A 110 -21.90 1.26 0.13
C SER A 110 -23.32 0.88 0.54
N PHE A 111 -23.88 -0.19 -0.05
CA PHE A 111 -25.16 -0.77 0.32
C PHE A 111 -25.11 -1.35 1.73
N ILE A 112 -24.13 -2.20 2.04
CA ILE A 112 -23.93 -2.78 3.39
C ILE A 112 -23.69 -1.66 4.41
N ALA A 113 -22.74 -0.74 4.12
CA ALA A 113 -22.44 0.38 5.00
C ALA A 113 -23.68 1.24 5.32
N SER A 114 -24.53 1.50 4.32
CA SER A 114 -25.77 2.28 4.50
C SER A 114 -26.79 1.59 5.37
N GLY A 115 -26.96 0.27 5.21
CA GLY A 115 -27.85 -0.54 6.05
C GLY A 115 -27.36 -0.63 7.49
N VAL A 116 -26.03 -0.82 7.70
CA VAL A 116 -25.41 -0.79 9.02
C VAL A 116 -25.62 0.59 9.67
N GLY A 117 -25.48 1.69 8.92
CA GLY A 117 -25.72 3.03 9.44
C GLY A 117 -27.16 3.24 9.94
N LEU A 118 -28.14 2.72 9.22
CA LEU A 118 -29.53 2.74 9.68
C LEU A 118 -29.77 1.83 10.89
N TYR A 119 -29.10 0.68 10.96
CA TYR A 119 -29.16 -0.22 12.12
C TYR A 119 -28.58 0.45 13.38
N LEU A 120 -27.38 1.02 13.30
CA LEU A 120 -26.75 1.75 14.41
C LEU A 120 -27.58 2.95 14.88
N LEU A 121 -28.28 3.62 13.95
CA LEU A 121 -29.17 4.74 14.28
C LEU A 121 -30.41 4.30 15.06
N MET A 122 -30.98 3.12 14.76
CA MET A 122 -32.36 2.78 15.17
C MET A 122 -32.49 1.53 16.01
N ALA A 123 -31.57 0.59 15.93
CA ALA A 123 -31.79 -0.78 16.42
C ALA A 123 -30.61 -1.35 17.25
N ASP A 124 -29.51 -0.64 17.36
CA ASP A 124 -28.34 -1.07 18.12
C ASP A 124 -28.48 -0.86 19.65
N GLY A 125 -29.45 -0.04 20.08
CA GLY A 125 -29.77 0.19 21.50
C GLY A 125 -28.98 1.33 22.14
N GLU A 126 -28.20 2.09 21.38
CA GLU A 126 -27.44 3.23 21.90
C GLU A 126 -28.31 4.47 22.11
N ALA A 127 -28.10 5.19 23.20
CA ALA A 127 -28.76 6.47 23.46
C ALA A 127 -28.04 7.63 22.78
N GLY A 128 -28.76 8.48 22.06
CA GLY A 128 -28.22 9.62 21.32
C GLY A 128 -27.19 9.20 20.28
N PRO A 129 -27.43 8.21 19.38
CA PRO A 129 -26.43 7.70 18.48
C PRO A 129 -26.09 8.75 17.42
N GLN A 130 -24.82 9.14 17.39
CA GLN A 130 -24.29 10.02 16.35
C GLN A 130 -23.59 9.17 15.29
N ILE A 131 -24.18 9.15 14.09
CA ILE A 131 -23.68 8.36 12.95
C ILE A 131 -23.18 9.31 11.88
N TYR A 132 -21.98 9.02 11.35
CA TYR A 132 -21.36 9.85 10.34
C TYR A 132 -20.85 9.05 9.14
N SER A 133 -21.06 9.58 7.95
CA SER A 133 -20.40 9.14 6.73
C SER A 133 -19.35 10.17 6.34
N VAL A 134 -18.09 9.77 6.28
CA VAL A 134 -16.95 10.70 6.13
C VAL A 134 -16.11 10.38 4.90
N ALA A 135 -15.58 11.44 4.28
CA ALA A 135 -14.58 11.34 3.23
C ALA A 135 -13.81 12.66 3.10
N THR A 136 -12.73 12.64 2.32
CA THR A 136 -11.92 13.85 2.06
C THR A 136 -12.64 14.88 1.18
N THR A 137 -13.70 14.48 0.47
CA THR A 137 -14.56 15.39 -0.29
C THR A 137 -16.02 15.27 0.14
N ARG A 138 -16.78 16.38 0.03
CA ARG A 138 -18.20 16.43 0.41
C ARG A 138 -19.07 15.46 -0.39
N ASP A 139 -18.78 15.29 -1.68
CA ASP A 139 -19.57 14.43 -2.54
C ASP A 139 -19.33 12.95 -2.24
N GLN A 140 -18.11 12.57 -1.94
CA GLN A 140 -17.78 11.21 -1.48
C GLN A 140 -18.41 10.91 -0.12
N ALA A 141 -18.32 11.83 0.85
CA ALA A 141 -18.95 11.68 2.17
C ALA A 141 -20.48 11.44 2.07
N LYS A 142 -21.13 11.96 1.06
CA LYS A 142 -22.57 11.78 0.84
C LYS A 142 -22.95 10.41 0.26
N ILE A 143 -22.03 9.61 -0.25
CA ILE A 143 -22.39 8.36 -0.97
C ILE A 143 -23.16 7.41 -0.07
N VAL A 144 -22.58 7.02 1.08
CA VAL A 144 -23.20 6.09 2.03
C VAL A 144 -24.49 6.70 2.62
N TRP A 145 -24.44 7.97 3.02
CA TRP A 145 -25.61 8.65 3.57
C TRP A 145 -26.77 8.77 2.57
N THR A 146 -26.48 9.10 1.30
CA THR A 146 -27.50 9.21 0.26
C THR A 146 -28.16 7.86 0.00
N GLU A 147 -27.38 6.79 -0.01
CA GLU A 147 -27.91 5.44 -0.16
C GLU A 147 -28.77 5.04 1.03
N ALA A 148 -28.32 5.34 2.25
CA ALA A 148 -29.14 5.13 3.47
C ALA A 148 -30.46 5.91 3.40
N LYS A 149 -30.43 7.16 2.92
CA LYS A 149 -31.64 7.99 2.71
C LYS A 149 -32.58 7.38 1.67
N ARG A 150 -32.06 6.82 0.58
CA ARG A 150 -32.85 6.12 -0.43
C ARG A 150 -33.49 4.84 0.14
N MET A 151 -32.73 4.01 0.86
CA MET A 151 -33.24 2.82 1.53
C MET A 151 -34.35 3.17 2.52
N ARG A 152 -34.12 4.18 3.36
CA ARG A 152 -35.11 4.71 4.30
C ARG A 152 -36.40 5.11 3.58
N ASN A 153 -36.31 5.84 2.46
CA ASN A 153 -37.47 6.31 1.72
C ASN A 153 -38.30 5.18 1.09
N LYS A 154 -37.65 4.04 0.73
CA LYS A 154 -38.31 2.84 0.23
C LYS A 154 -38.85 1.90 1.32
N ALA A 155 -38.42 2.05 2.57
CA ALA A 155 -38.76 1.24 3.70
C ALA A 155 -39.85 1.91 4.58
N PRO A 156 -41.14 1.54 4.47
CA PRO A 156 -42.25 2.25 5.15
C PRO A 156 -42.09 2.29 6.67
N ALA A 157 -41.65 1.18 7.30
CA ALA A 157 -41.47 1.10 8.74
C ALA A 157 -40.37 2.04 9.26
N ILE A 158 -39.26 2.15 8.50
CA ILE A 158 -38.15 3.05 8.82
C ILE A 158 -38.57 4.50 8.57
N ARG A 159 -39.21 4.76 7.43
CA ARG A 159 -39.69 6.11 7.06
C ARG A 159 -40.65 6.71 8.08
N LYS A 160 -41.55 5.89 8.63
CA LYS A 160 -42.54 6.35 9.62
C LYS A 160 -41.89 6.78 10.94
N ARG A 161 -40.75 6.20 11.29
CA ARG A 161 -40.08 6.41 12.59
C ARG A 161 -38.94 7.41 12.55
N THR A 162 -38.52 7.83 11.34
CA THR A 162 -37.39 8.72 11.16
C THR A 162 -37.81 9.97 10.40
N ARG A 163 -37.13 11.09 10.67
CA ARG A 163 -37.23 12.34 9.89
C ARG A 163 -36.01 12.45 8.99
N SER A 164 -36.14 13.03 7.82
CA SER A 164 -35.02 13.26 6.92
C SER A 164 -35.07 14.64 6.30
N THR A 165 -33.97 15.37 6.40
CA THR A 165 -33.75 16.68 5.77
C THR A 165 -32.77 16.57 4.61
N ILE A 166 -32.27 17.70 4.11
CA ILE A 166 -31.21 17.75 3.10
C ILE A 166 -29.86 17.28 3.67
N SER A 167 -29.65 17.45 4.99
CA SER A 167 -28.34 17.27 5.64
C SER A 167 -28.29 16.11 6.61
N GLU A 168 -29.44 15.55 7.02
CA GLU A 168 -29.47 14.49 8.04
C GLU A 168 -30.66 13.54 7.92
N ILE A 169 -30.50 12.36 8.51
CA ILE A 169 -31.58 11.47 8.92
C ILE A 169 -31.61 11.51 10.45
N ALA A 170 -32.75 11.83 11.05
CA ALA A 170 -32.94 11.90 12.49
C ALA A 170 -33.88 10.80 12.97
N PHE A 171 -33.59 10.23 14.14
CA PHE A 171 -34.39 9.28 14.86
C PHE A 171 -34.74 9.88 16.24
N ASP A 172 -35.81 10.66 16.25
CA ASP A 172 -36.18 11.52 17.39
C ASP A 172 -36.47 10.73 18.69
N GLN A 173 -36.83 9.46 18.59
CA GLN A 173 -37.09 8.60 19.79
C GLN A 173 -35.82 8.37 20.64
N MET A 174 -34.63 8.43 20.06
CA MET A 174 -33.35 8.20 20.73
C MET A 174 -32.41 9.40 20.60
N ASP A 175 -32.91 10.55 20.16
CA ASP A 175 -32.07 11.74 19.82
C ASP A 175 -30.93 11.43 18.85
N GLY A 176 -31.15 10.45 17.97
CA GLY A 176 -30.17 9.93 17.05
C GLY A 176 -30.07 10.70 15.74
N ILE A 177 -28.87 10.81 15.20
CA ILE A 177 -28.61 11.50 13.91
C ILE A 177 -27.69 10.69 13.01
N PHE A 178 -27.93 10.74 11.69
CA PHE A 178 -27.01 10.25 10.67
C PHE A 178 -26.75 11.36 9.64
N LYS A 179 -25.47 11.80 9.54
CA LYS A 179 -25.04 12.95 8.73
C LYS A 179 -23.81 12.64 7.87
N PRO A 180 -23.68 13.22 6.67
CA PRO A 180 -22.41 13.23 5.94
C PRO A 180 -21.53 14.37 6.44
N LEU A 181 -20.23 14.10 6.65
CA LEU A 181 -19.20 15.08 7.02
C LEU A 181 -18.07 15.08 6.00
N ALA A 182 -17.69 16.27 5.56
CA ALA A 182 -16.49 16.46 4.74
C ALA A 182 -15.31 16.91 5.61
N SER A 183 -14.09 16.66 5.13
CA SER A 183 -12.82 16.88 5.83
C SER A 183 -12.47 18.35 6.13
N ASN A 184 -13.39 19.13 6.69
CA ASN A 184 -13.02 20.41 7.28
C ASN A 184 -12.56 20.14 8.72
N THR A 185 -11.31 19.71 8.86
CA THR A 185 -10.72 19.15 10.09
C THR A 185 -10.90 20.03 11.33
N ASP A 186 -10.91 21.35 11.17
CA ASP A 186 -11.04 22.30 12.29
C ASP A 186 -12.43 22.30 12.98
N ARG A 187 -13.41 21.59 12.43
CA ARG A 187 -14.80 21.49 12.95
C ARG A 187 -15.20 20.09 13.38
N LEU A 188 -14.29 19.14 13.33
CA LEU A 188 -14.59 17.73 13.63
C LEU A 188 -14.19 17.32 15.05
N ASP A 189 -13.51 18.19 15.78
CA ASP A 189 -13.17 17.97 17.19
C ASP A 189 -14.43 18.05 18.07
N GLY A 190 -14.50 17.17 19.07
CA GLY A 190 -15.60 17.14 20.06
C GLY A 190 -16.85 16.37 19.62
N LEU A 191 -16.79 15.55 18.56
CA LEU A 191 -17.87 14.64 18.20
C LEU A 191 -17.91 13.44 19.16
N ASN A 192 -19.13 12.97 19.50
CA ASN A 192 -19.35 11.77 20.29
C ASN A 192 -19.91 10.66 19.38
N ILE A 193 -19.03 10.02 18.65
CA ILE A 193 -19.35 9.14 17.52
C ILE A 193 -19.73 7.75 18.00
N HIS A 194 -20.97 7.29 17.67
CA HIS A 194 -21.37 5.91 17.82
C HIS A 194 -21.06 5.08 16.56
N GLY A 195 -21.19 5.67 15.37
CA GLY A 195 -20.84 5.00 14.12
C GLY A 195 -20.21 5.93 13.10
N VAL A 196 -19.11 5.52 12.49
CA VAL A 196 -18.48 6.25 11.38
C VAL A 196 -18.21 5.33 10.20
N PHE A 197 -18.61 5.79 9.01
CA PHE A 197 -18.47 5.10 7.74
C PHE A 197 -17.44 5.80 6.88
N MET A 198 -16.36 5.09 6.56
CA MET A 198 -15.23 5.56 5.74
C MET A 198 -15.23 4.79 4.43
N ASP A 199 -15.85 5.37 3.39
CA ASP A 199 -15.96 4.70 2.09
C ASP A 199 -14.87 5.17 1.12
N GLU A 200 -14.39 4.23 0.28
CA GLU A 200 -13.38 4.43 -0.76
C GLU A 200 -12.12 5.17 -0.24
N PHE A 201 -11.66 4.78 0.96
CA PHE A 201 -10.53 5.44 1.63
C PHE A 201 -9.19 5.31 0.84
N HIS A 202 -9.10 4.41 -0.15
CA HIS A 202 -7.99 4.39 -1.11
C HIS A 202 -7.86 5.66 -1.96
N GLN A 203 -8.91 6.50 -2.02
CA GLN A 203 -8.90 7.76 -2.77
C GLN A 203 -8.57 8.96 -1.88
N TRP A 204 -8.48 8.78 -0.57
CA TRP A 204 -8.25 9.87 0.36
C TRP A 204 -6.82 10.41 0.20
N LYS A 205 -6.70 11.74 0.23
CA LYS A 205 -5.42 12.43 0.31
C LYS A 205 -5.26 12.98 1.71
N ASN A 206 -4.10 12.76 2.34
CA ASN A 206 -3.87 13.10 3.74
C ASN A 206 -4.92 12.47 4.67
N GLY A 207 -5.33 11.24 4.37
CA GLY A 207 -6.44 10.54 5.03
C GLY A 207 -6.14 10.18 6.48
N ARG A 208 -4.86 10.06 6.87
CA ARG A 208 -4.44 9.71 8.23
C ARG A 208 -4.99 10.68 9.28
N GLN A 209 -4.92 11.98 9.04
CA GLN A 209 -5.44 12.98 9.97
C GLN A 209 -6.94 12.83 10.17
N LEU A 210 -7.71 12.69 9.09
CA LEU A 210 -9.15 12.50 9.15
C LEU A 210 -9.51 11.20 9.89
N TYR A 211 -8.79 10.10 9.61
CA TYR A 211 -8.96 8.84 10.31
C TYR A 211 -8.75 8.98 11.82
N ASN A 212 -7.66 9.62 12.26
CA ASN A 212 -7.34 9.80 13.67
C ASN A 212 -8.42 10.61 14.39
N ILE A 213 -8.85 11.74 13.84
CA ILE A 213 -9.93 12.56 14.42
C ILE A 213 -11.22 11.76 14.58
N MET A 214 -11.59 10.97 13.58
CA MET A 214 -12.80 10.15 13.65
C MET A 214 -12.67 9.00 14.66
N ALA A 215 -11.52 8.37 14.74
CA ALA A 215 -11.25 7.32 15.71
C ALA A 215 -11.27 7.87 17.14
N ASP A 216 -10.64 9.02 17.38
CA ASP A 216 -10.65 9.70 18.69
C ASP A 216 -12.08 10.07 19.11
N GLY A 217 -12.91 10.51 18.16
CA GLY A 217 -14.34 10.82 18.42
C GLY A 217 -15.18 9.63 18.88
N THR A 218 -14.69 8.39 18.75
CA THR A 218 -15.41 7.17 19.20
C THR A 218 -15.10 6.78 20.65
N THR A 219 -14.07 7.33 21.26
CA THR A 219 -13.50 6.86 22.54
C THR A 219 -14.42 6.99 23.75
N ALA A 220 -15.46 7.82 23.67
CA ALA A 220 -16.44 8.01 24.76
C ALA A 220 -17.62 7.01 24.72
N ARG A 221 -17.64 6.07 23.78
CA ARG A 221 -18.69 5.07 23.61
C ARG A 221 -18.18 3.68 23.96
N ASP A 222 -19.00 2.86 24.59
CA ASP A 222 -18.65 1.50 25.00
C ASP A 222 -18.56 0.54 23.79
N GLN A 223 -19.42 0.73 22.80
CA GLN A 223 -19.49 -0.12 21.61
C GLN A 223 -19.59 0.67 20.29
N PRO A 224 -18.65 1.58 20.00
CA PRO A 224 -18.68 2.32 18.75
C PRO A 224 -18.42 1.40 17.55
N MET A 225 -18.67 1.90 16.33
CA MET A 225 -18.38 1.19 15.09
C MET A 225 -17.66 2.09 14.10
N ILE A 226 -16.43 1.75 13.77
CA ILE A 226 -15.70 2.28 12.60
C ILE A 226 -15.85 1.27 11.46
N PHE A 227 -16.63 1.61 10.44
CA PHE A 227 -16.88 0.73 9.31
C PHE A 227 -16.18 1.28 8.06
N MET A 228 -15.10 0.63 7.65
CA MET A 228 -14.26 1.06 6.54
C MET A 228 -14.50 0.18 5.31
N THR A 229 -14.74 0.81 4.17
CA THR A 229 -14.95 0.10 2.92
C THR A 229 -14.07 0.66 1.80
N SER A 230 -13.43 -0.22 1.03
CA SER A 230 -12.60 0.20 -0.10
C SER A 230 -12.46 -0.87 -1.18
N THR A 231 -11.97 -0.45 -2.33
CA THR A 231 -11.25 -1.32 -3.27
C THR A 231 -9.76 -1.13 -3.08
N ALA A 232 -8.94 -1.99 -3.67
CA ALA A 232 -7.53 -1.68 -3.78
C ALA A 232 -7.32 -0.37 -4.56
N GLY A 233 -6.34 0.38 -4.14
CA GLY A 233 -5.90 1.60 -4.79
C GLY A 233 -4.57 1.41 -5.52
N VAL A 234 -4.10 2.49 -6.10
CA VAL A 234 -2.71 2.65 -6.43
C VAL A 234 -2.00 3.00 -5.12
N VAL A 235 -0.90 2.34 -4.80
CA VAL A 235 -0.06 2.60 -3.62
C VAL A 235 0.35 4.08 -3.62
N ARG A 236 0.03 4.79 -2.54
CA ARG A 236 0.28 6.24 -2.36
C ARG A 236 0.96 6.58 -1.05
N GLU A 237 1.29 5.58 -0.24
CA GLU A 237 1.87 5.77 1.10
C GLU A 237 0.95 6.61 2.01
N ASP A 238 -0.36 6.43 1.90
CA ASP A 238 -1.39 7.08 2.69
C ASP A 238 -2.21 6.03 3.48
N ILE A 239 -3.24 6.45 4.16
CA ILE A 239 -4.07 5.64 5.09
C ILE A 239 -4.49 4.28 4.53
N TYR A 240 -4.73 4.15 3.21
CA TYR A 240 -5.10 2.86 2.62
C TYR A 240 -4.00 1.81 2.79
N ASP A 241 -2.76 2.18 2.48
CA ASP A 241 -1.64 1.24 2.52
C ASP A 241 -1.34 0.81 3.95
N GLU A 242 -1.43 1.74 4.92
CA GLU A 242 -1.26 1.45 6.35
C GLU A 242 -2.33 0.49 6.87
N ILE A 243 -3.60 0.75 6.56
CA ILE A 243 -4.72 -0.13 6.97
C ILE A 243 -4.61 -1.49 6.29
N TYR A 244 -4.25 -1.54 4.99
CA TYR A 244 -4.10 -2.79 4.29
C TYR A 244 -2.97 -3.66 4.88
N GLU A 245 -1.80 -3.07 5.15
CA GLU A 245 -0.69 -3.77 5.83
C GLU A 245 -1.07 -4.23 7.24
N GLU A 246 -1.83 -3.42 7.97
CA GLU A 246 -2.35 -3.81 9.29
C GLU A 246 -3.29 -5.00 9.19
N MET A 247 -4.20 -5.02 8.20
CA MET A 247 -5.08 -6.17 7.97
C MET A 247 -4.29 -7.43 7.65
N GLU A 248 -3.22 -7.33 6.86
CA GLU A 248 -2.33 -8.46 6.59
C GLU A 248 -1.63 -8.98 7.85
N ARG A 249 -1.16 -8.08 8.72
CA ARG A 249 -0.53 -8.45 10.00
C ARG A 249 -1.52 -9.16 10.93
N ILE A 250 -2.76 -8.67 11.06
CA ILE A 250 -3.82 -9.32 11.85
C ILE A 250 -4.12 -10.71 11.30
N LEU A 251 -4.35 -10.83 9.99
CA LEU A 251 -4.66 -12.11 9.35
C LEU A 251 -3.52 -13.14 9.47
N ASN A 252 -2.27 -12.68 9.42
CA ASN A 252 -1.11 -13.54 9.66
C ASN A 252 -0.99 -13.95 11.13
N GLY A 253 -1.31 -13.03 12.06
CA GLY A 253 -1.32 -13.26 13.50
C GLY A 253 -2.33 -14.31 13.95
N TYR A 254 -3.39 -14.58 13.20
CA TYR A 254 -4.34 -15.65 13.53
C TYR A 254 -3.72 -17.07 13.52
N LYS A 255 -2.60 -17.26 12.82
CA LYS A 255 -1.87 -18.55 12.76
C LYS A 255 -0.58 -18.54 13.58
N ASP A 256 -0.19 -17.41 14.11
CA ASP A 256 1.03 -17.23 14.89
C ASP A 256 0.68 -16.77 16.31
N PRO A 257 0.93 -17.59 17.34
CA PRO A 257 0.65 -17.20 18.73
C PRO A 257 1.36 -15.91 19.17
N GLU A 258 2.57 -15.65 18.64
CA GLU A 258 3.37 -14.45 18.89
C GLU A 258 3.11 -13.33 17.85
N GLY A 259 2.21 -13.58 16.90
CA GLY A 259 1.88 -12.64 15.85
C GLY A 259 1.10 -11.42 16.35
N TYR A 260 1.08 -10.37 15.52
CA TYR A 260 0.32 -9.17 15.82
C TYR A 260 -1.19 -9.47 15.89
N LYS A 261 -1.83 -9.06 16.98
CA LYS A 261 -3.26 -9.22 17.23
C LYS A 261 -3.90 -7.87 17.49
N ASP A 262 -5.05 -7.66 16.91
CA ASP A 262 -6.00 -6.61 17.29
C ASP A 262 -7.39 -7.22 17.42
N PRO A 263 -7.82 -7.54 18.67
CA PRO A 263 -9.08 -8.23 18.91
C PRO A 263 -10.30 -7.36 18.58
N ARG A 264 -10.14 -6.05 18.43
CA ARG A 264 -11.23 -5.12 18.13
C ARG A 264 -11.44 -4.90 16.62
N THR A 265 -10.56 -5.42 15.76
CA THR A 265 -10.66 -5.27 14.31
C THR A 265 -11.08 -6.55 13.61
N LEU A 266 -12.07 -6.45 12.72
CA LEU A 266 -12.54 -7.53 11.86
C LEU A 266 -12.12 -7.27 10.42
N PRO A 267 -11.12 -7.99 9.87
CA PRO A 267 -10.67 -7.85 8.49
C PRO A 267 -11.43 -8.78 7.55
N PHE A 268 -12.10 -8.23 6.54
CA PHE A 268 -12.66 -8.97 5.41
C PHE A 268 -12.05 -8.45 4.12
N VAL A 269 -11.05 -9.16 3.58
CA VAL A 269 -10.29 -8.76 2.39
C VAL A 269 -10.53 -9.75 1.26
N TYR A 270 -11.33 -9.33 0.28
CA TYR A 270 -11.64 -10.07 -0.93
C TYR A 270 -10.73 -9.61 -2.06
N GLU A 271 -9.77 -10.44 -2.45
CA GLU A 271 -8.80 -10.18 -3.51
C GLU A 271 -8.40 -11.47 -4.20
N LEU A 272 -7.72 -11.39 -5.35
CA LEU A 272 -7.02 -12.54 -5.92
C LEU A 272 -5.80 -12.89 -5.05
N ASP A 273 -5.47 -14.18 -4.97
CA ASP A 273 -4.29 -14.63 -4.23
C ASP A 273 -2.98 -14.36 -4.97
N GLU A 274 -3.03 -14.35 -6.30
CA GLU A 274 -1.88 -14.11 -7.17
C GLU A 274 -2.26 -13.21 -8.34
N ARG A 275 -1.33 -12.34 -8.72
CA ARG A 275 -1.55 -11.40 -9.83
C ARG A 275 -1.98 -12.10 -11.12
N ARG A 276 -1.40 -13.24 -11.47
CA ARG A 276 -1.69 -14.00 -12.69
C ARG A 276 -3.13 -14.54 -12.78
N GLU A 277 -3.83 -14.67 -11.66
CA GLU A 277 -5.22 -15.18 -11.62
C GLU A 277 -6.24 -14.24 -12.30
N TRP A 278 -5.87 -13.01 -12.66
CA TRP A 278 -6.78 -12.08 -13.30
C TRP A 278 -7.33 -12.59 -14.66
N THR A 279 -6.63 -13.52 -15.31
CA THR A 279 -7.05 -14.16 -16.57
C THR A 279 -7.84 -15.44 -16.35
N ASP A 280 -7.95 -15.95 -15.13
CA ASP A 280 -8.70 -17.16 -14.78
C ASP A 280 -10.09 -16.78 -14.24
N GLU A 281 -11.13 -17.05 -15.05
CA GLU A 281 -12.52 -16.74 -14.70
C GLU A 281 -12.96 -17.39 -13.38
N LYS A 282 -12.46 -18.60 -13.07
CA LYS A 282 -12.81 -19.31 -11.83
C LYS A 282 -12.25 -18.62 -10.58
N ALA A 283 -11.15 -17.89 -10.72
CA ALA A 283 -10.53 -17.16 -9.61
C ALA A 283 -11.22 -15.82 -9.33
N TRP A 284 -11.96 -15.24 -10.28
CA TRP A 284 -12.51 -13.88 -10.14
C TRP A 284 -13.44 -13.71 -8.94
N ILE A 285 -14.12 -14.78 -8.54
CA ILE A 285 -15.02 -14.76 -7.38
C ILE A 285 -14.27 -14.50 -6.05
N LYS A 286 -12.97 -14.80 -5.99
CA LYS A 286 -12.15 -14.50 -4.81
C LYS A 286 -12.18 -13.01 -4.43
N ALA A 287 -12.18 -12.12 -5.44
CA ALA A 287 -12.28 -10.67 -5.27
C ALA A 287 -13.72 -10.15 -5.39
N ASN A 288 -14.63 -10.97 -5.92
CA ASN A 288 -15.99 -10.58 -6.30
C ASN A 288 -17.04 -11.54 -5.76
N PRO A 289 -17.31 -11.57 -4.46
CA PRO A 289 -18.26 -12.53 -3.88
C PRO A 289 -19.70 -12.39 -4.42
N ASN A 290 -20.07 -11.23 -5.00
CA ASN A 290 -21.36 -10.99 -5.66
C ASN A 290 -21.29 -11.13 -7.20
N LEU A 291 -20.28 -11.86 -7.73
CA LEU A 291 -20.18 -12.13 -9.15
C LEU A 291 -21.36 -13.02 -9.60
N GLY A 292 -22.08 -12.60 -10.65
CA GLY A 292 -23.32 -13.24 -11.09
C GLY A 292 -24.59 -12.75 -10.36
N VAL A 293 -24.45 -12.07 -9.23
CA VAL A 293 -25.57 -11.49 -8.47
C VAL A 293 -25.70 -10.00 -8.78
N SER A 294 -24.93 -9.13 -8.13
CA SER A 294 -24.95 -7.67 -8.38
C SER A 294 -23.94 -7.25 -9.44
N LYS A 295 -22.93 -8.08 -9.73
CA LYS A 295 -21.87 -7.84 -10.71
C LYS A 295 -21.99 -8.82 -11.89
N SER A 296 -22.09 -8.32 -13.11
CA SER A 296 -22.22 -9.12 -14.31
C SER A 296 -20.91 -9.85 -14.66
N ILE A 297 -20.97 -11.16 -14.82
CA ILE A 297 -19.85 -11.99 -15.30
C ILE A 297 -19.44 -11.56 -16.69
N GLN A 298 -20.40 -11.41 -17.62
CA GLN A 298 -20.14 -11.00 -18.99
C GLN A 298 -19.41 -9.64 -19.05
N ALA A 299 -19.89 -8.63 -18.30
CA ALA A 299 -19.27 -7.32 -18.30
C ALA A 299 -17.83 -7.34 -17.74
N LEU A 300 -17.53 -8.24 -16.79
CA LEU A 300 -16.18 -8.43 -16.28
C LEU A 300 -15.30 -9.15 -17.31
N SER A 301 -15.82 -10.19 -17.96
CA SER A 301 -15.13 -10.94 -19.03
C SER A 301 -14.73 -10.00 -20.18
N GLU A 302 -15.63 -9.15 -20.64
CA GLU A 302 -15.33 -8.16 -21.69
C GLU A 302 -14.22 -7.18 -21.29
N LYS A 303 -14.15 -6.78 -20.00
CA LYS A 303 -13.06 -5.94 -19.49
C LYS A 303 -11.73 -6.69 -19.49
N VAL A 304 -11.73 -7.95 -19.08
CA VAL A 304 -10.55 -8.80 -19.05
C VAL A 304 -10.02 -9.00 -20.48
N GLU A 305 -10.87 -9.35 -21.42
CA GLU A 305 -10.46 -9.53 -22.83
C GLU A 305 -9.86 -8.24 -23.42
N ARG A 306 -10.45 -7.09 -23.16
CA ARG A 306 -9.87 -5.82 -23.58
C ARG A 306 -8.49 -5.54 -22.94
N ALA A 307 -8.33 -5.89 -21.67
CA ALA A 307 -7.07 -5.69 -20.97
C ALA A 307 -5.96 -6.64 -21.44
N LYS A 308 -6.28 -7.87 -21.87
CA LYS A 308 -5.32 -8.80 -22.52
C LYS A 308 -4.69 -8.21 -23.77
N HIS A 309 -5.44 -7.39 -24.52
CA HIS A 309 -4.97 -6.73 -25.74
C HIS A 309 -4.47 -5.30 -25.50
N ASN A 310 -4.62 -4.74 -24.28
CA ASN A 310 -4.20 -3.40 -23.94
C ASN A 310 -3.56 -3.34 -22.54
N PRO A 311 -2.23 -3.49 -22.45
CA PRO A 311 -1.50 -3.51 -21.18
C PRO A 311 -1.77 -2.30 -20.26
N SER A 312 -2.05 -1.11 -20.82
CA SER A 312 -2.34 0.08 -20.03
C SER A 312 -3.62 -0.02 -19.20
N GLN A 313 -4.55 -0.92 -19.56
CA GLN A 313 -5.79 -1.15 -18.82
C GLN A 313 -5.65 -2.17 -17.68
N VAL A 314 -4.61 -3.01 -17.71
CA VAL A 314 -4.40 -4.10 -16.74
C VAL A 314 -4.32 -3.57 -15.32
N LYS A 315 -3.56 -2.52 -15.08
CA LYS A 315 -3.40 -1.90 -13.76
C LYS A 315 -4.74 -1.45 -13.16
N ASN A 316 -5.55 -0.74 -13.95
CA ASN A 316 -6.87 -0.29 -13.52
C ASN A 316 -7.84 -1.46 -13.27
N LEU A 317 -7.73 -2.51 -14.07
CA LEU A 317 -8.48 -3.75 -13.91
C LEU A 317 -8.09 -4.46 -12.60
N LEU A 318 -6.80 -4.66 -12.36
CA LEU A 318 -6.28 -5.32 -11.16
C LEU A 318 -6.71 -4.61 -9.87
N THR A 319 -6.58 -3.30 -9.81
CA THR A 319 -6.96 -2.55 -8.62
C THR A 319 -8.47 -2.51 -8.39
N LYS A 320 -9.27 -2.25 -9.42
CA LYS A 320 -10.71 -1.99 -9.24
C LYS A 320 -11.60 -3.23 -9.30
N GLU A 321 -11.19 -4.24 -10.06
CA GLU A 321 -12.01 -5.43 -10.27
C GLU A 321 -11.49 -6.64 -9.50
N PHE A 322 -10.21 -6.64 -9.08
CA PHE A 322 -9.57 -7.78 -8.44
C PHE A 322 -8.87 -7.47 -7.12
N ASN A 323 -8.87 -6.23 -6.69
CA ASN A 323 -8.26 -5.76 -5.43
C ASN A 323 -6.78 -6.11 -5.28
N ILE A 324 -6.05 -6.21 -6.38
CA ILE A 324 -4.60 -6.30 -6.36
C ILE A 324 -4.03 -4.87 -6.27
N PRO A 325 -3.35 -4.48 -5.18
CA PRO A 325 -2.68 -3.19 -5.12
C PRO A 325 -1.62 -3.09 -6.22
N GLU A 326 -1.63 -1.99 -6.94
CA GLU A 326 -0.66 -1.72 -8.01
C GLU A 326 0.07 -0.41 -7.70
N THR A 327 1.35 -0.34 -8.05
CA THR A 327 2.15 0.87 -7.85
C THR A 327 1.69 2.03 -8.74
N SER A 328 1.96 3.26 -8.32
CA SER A 328 1.69 4.44 -9.13
C SER A 328 2.58 4.50 -10.37
N GLY A 329 3.79 3.96 -10.29
CA GLY A 329 4.78 3.91 -11.36
C GLY A 329 4.60 2.73 -12.31
N GLU A 330 5.09 2.91 -13.52
CA GLU A 330 5.39 1.84 -14.46
C GLU A 330 6.73 1.22 -14.05
N ALA A 331 6.85 -0.11 -14.02
CA ALA A 331 8.16 -0.73 -13.78
C ALA A 331 9.16 -0.23 -14.82
N TRP A 332 10.35 0.17 -14.35
CA TRP A 332 11.36 0.74 -15.25
C TRP A 332 11.92 -0.32 -16.20
N LEU A 333 12.40 -1.43 -15.68
CA LEU A 333 12.98 -2.56 -16.42
C LEU A 333 12.41 -3.88 -15.90
N SER A 334 12.49 -4.94 -16.71
CA SER A 334 12.22 -6.30 -16.26
C SER A 334 13.35 -6.84 -15.39
N PHE A 335 13.08 -7.90 -14.63
CA PHE A 335 14.13 -8.55 -13.84
C PHE A 335 15.23 -9.13 -14.74
N GLU A 336 14.87 -9.66 -15.91
CA GLU A 336 15.78 -10.22 -16.90
C GLU A 336 16.76 -9.16 -17.44
N ASP A 337 16.30 -7.92 -17.66
CA ASP A 337 17.14 -6.81 -18.11
C ASP A 337 18.16 -6.38 -17.04
N ILE A 338 17.83 -6.60 -15.77
CA ILE A 338 18.67 -6.19 -14.63
C ILE A 338 19.61 -7.32 -14.20
N ASP A 339 19.23 -8.62 -14.34
CA ASP A 339 19.96 -9.76 -13.78
C ASP A 339 21.26 -10.04 -14.54
N ASP A 340 22.34 -9.36 -14.15
CA ASP A 340 23.71 -9.66 -14.60
C ASP A 340 24.51 -10.31 -13.46
N ARG A 341 24.98 -11.53 -13.69
CA ARG A 341 25.73 -12.34 -12.71
C ARG A 341 27.23 -12.27 -12.87
N ARG A 342 27.72 -11.48 -13.84
CA ARG A 342 29.16 -11.29 -14.05
C ARG A 342 29.77 -10.57 -12.86
N ALA A 343 30.94 -11.05 -12.44
CA ALA A 343 31.72 -10.48 -11.37
C ALA A 343 33.09 -10.02 -11.90
N PHE A 344 33.67 -9.06 -11.20
CA PHE A 344 35.02 -8.56 -11.49
C PHE A 344 35.79 -8.29 -10.21
N ASP A 345 37.12 -8.20 -10.35
CA ASP A 345 38.05 -7.88 -9.30
C ASP A 345 38.80 -6.59 -9.68
N LEU A 346 38.60 -5.52 -8.89
CA LEU A 346 39.23 -4.23 -9.12
C LEU A 346 40.76 -4.31 -9.16
N MET A 347 41.38 -5.19 -8.36
CA MET A 347 42.84 -5.41 -8.35
C MET A 347 43.36 -6.01 -9.66
N LYS A 348 42.51 -6.76 -10.38
CA LYS A 348 42.85 -7.35 -11.67
C LYS A 348 42.56 -6.40 -12.84
N LEU A 349 41.41 -5.70 -12.79
CA LEU A 349 40.99 -4.77 -13.85
C LEU A 349 41.84 -3.49 -13.88
N LYS A 350 42.24 -2.99 -12.69
CA LYS A 350 43.06 -1.78 -12.51
C LYS A 350 42.56 -0.57 -13.33
N PRO A 351 41.29 -0.18 -13.24
CA PRO A 351 40.83 1.02 -13.91
C PRO A 351 41.56 2.22 -13.32
N ARG A 352 42.06 3.12 -14.18
CA ARG A 352 42.80 4.30 -13.71
C ARG A 352 41.87 5.47 -13.41
N TYR A 353 40.84 5.65 -14.21
CA TYR A 353 39.88 6.75 -14.08
C TYR A 353 38.45 6.23 -13.91
N ALA A 354 37.70 6.92 -13.07
CA ALA A 354 36.28 6.61 -12.84
C ALA A 354 35.48 7.92 -12.68
N ILE A 355 34.18 7.78 -12.82
CA ILE A 355 33.18 8.82 -12.50
C ILE A 355 32.36 8.33 -11.35
N ALA A 356 32.15 9.15 -10.31
CA ALA A 356 31.35 8.79 -9.16
C ALA A 356 29.94 9.38 -9.23
N GLY A 357 28.97 8.69 -8.62
CA GLY A 357 27.67 9.20 -8.27
C GLY A 357 27.37 8.89 -6.81
N VAL A 358 26.69 9.80 -6.13
CA VAL A 358 26.44 9.68 -4.69
C VAL A 358 25.01 10.09 -4.37
N ASP A 359 24.27 9.20 -3.70
CA ASP A 359 22.96 9.49 -3.13
C ASP A 359 23.06 9.46 -1.59
N LEU A 360 22.83 10.61 -0.97
CA LEU A 360 23.05 10.86 0.46
C LEU A 360 21.75 10.95 1.22
N SER A 361 21.61 10.09 2.23
CA SER A 361 20.57 10.20 3.26
C SER A 361 21.16 10.74 4.57
N ARG A 362 20.36 11.49 5.35
CA ARG A 362 20.79 11.97 6.68
C ARG A 362 20.46 11.00 7.81
N THR A 363 19.28 10.41 7.81
CA THR A 363 18.76 9.74 9.03
C THR A 363 18.02 8.43 8.82
N THR A 364 17.35 8.21 7.69
CA THR A 364 16.39 7.10 7.57
C THR A 364 16.57 6.22 6.36
N ASP A 365 17.15 6.75 5.30
CA ASP A 365 17.36 6.02 4.05
C ASP A 365 18.77 5.44 3.94
N LEU A 366 18.96 4.55 2.99
CA LEU A 366 20.24 3.98 2.65
C LEU A 366 21.10 5.06 1.97
N THR A 367 22.35 5.22 2.38
CA THR A 367 23.30 6.04 1.65
C THR A 367 24.12 5.18 0.72
N SER A 368 24.34 5.64 -0.50
CA SER A 368 25.09 4.91 -1.49
C SER A 368 26.06 5.78 -2.29
N ALA A 369 27.18 5.17 -2.70
CA ALA A 369 28.10 5.72 -3.69
C ALA A 369 28.40 4.65 -4.73
N CYS A 370 28.55 5.08 -5.98
CA CYS A 370 28.86 4.24 -7.11
C CYS A 370 30.01 4.88 -7.91
N ILE A 371 31.03 4.11 -8.28
CA ILE A 371 31.95 4.50 -9.32
C ILE A 371 31.60 3.75 -10.61
N LEU A 372 31.56 4.47 -11.70
CA LEU A 372 31.34 3.98 -13.05
C LEU A 372 32.63 4.15 -13.84
N PHE A 373 33.15 3.08 -14.46
CA PHE A 373 34.37 3.13 -15.23
C PHE A 373 34.30 2.24 -16.47
N GLN A 374 35.19 2.52 -17.41
CA GLN A 374 35.38 1.77 -18.67
C GLN A 374 36.86 1.50 -18.86
N LEU A 375 37.18 0.37 -19.48
CA LEU A 375 38.55 0.02 -19.83
C LEU A 375 38.82 0.33 -21.32
N ALA A 376 40.05 0.69 -21.65
CA ALA A 376 40.43 0.94 -23.03
C ALA A 376 40.15 -0.28 -23.92
N GLY A 377 39.39 -0.10 -24.99
CA GLY A 377 39.04 -1.16 -25.94
C GLY A 377 37.93 -2.12 -25.46
N ASP A 378 37.39 -1.95 -24.26
CA ASP A 378 36.25 -2.73 -23.77
C ASP A 378 34.94 -1.94 -23.98
N PRO A 379 33.92 -2.51 -24.65
CA PRO A 379 32.62 -1.86 -24.82
C PRO A 379 31.78 -1.82 -23.58
N ASN A 380 32.12 -2.59 -22.50
CA ASN A 380 31.37 -2.67 -21.27
C ASN A 380 31.69 -1.49 -20.34
N LEU A 381 30.68 -1.10 -19.56
CA LEU A 381 30.81 -0.23 -18.40
C LEU A 381 30.83 -1.08 -17.14
N TYR A 382 31.60 -0.69 -16.16
CA TYR A 382 31.73 -1.36 -14.88
C TYR A 382 31.25 -0.44 -13.77
N ALA A 383 30.34 -0.92 -12.94
CA ALA A 383 29.81 -0.21 -11.79
C ALA A 383 30.24 -0.89 -10.49
N HIS A 384 30.94 -0.17 -9.63
CA HIS A 384 31.29 -0.64 -8.29
C HIS A 384 30.65 0.26 -7.24
N SER A 385 29.76 -0.31 -6.42
CA SER A 385 28.96 0.43 -5.46
C SER A 385 29.26 0.00 -4.04
N MET A 386 29.20 0.96 -3.11
CA MET A 386 29.26 0.78 -1.67
C MET A 386 28.06 1.46 -1.01
N PHE A 387 27.62 0.87 0.11
CA PHE A 387 26.45 1.33 0.84
C PHE A 387 26.79 1.55 2.31
N TRP A 388 26.06 2.46 2.97
CA TRP A 388 26.22 2.76 4.39
C TRP A 388 24.87 2.84 5.09
N MET A 389 24.86 2.36 6.35
CA MET A 389 23.71 2.44 7.25
C MET A 389 24.18 2.71 8.67
N PRO A 390 23.45 3.50 9.49
CA PRO A 390 23.74 3.63 10.92
C PRO A 390 23.61 2.31 11.66
N ALA A 391 24.54 2.00 12.55
CA ALA A 391 24.56 0.74 13.31
C ALA A 391 23.26 0.50 14.09
N ASP A 392 22.73 1.55 14.72
CA ASP A 392 21.51 1.47 15.55
C ASP A 392 20.23 1.17 14.74
N LEU A 393 20.29 1.29 13.41
CA LEU A 393 19.13 1.07 12.53
C LEU A 393 19.10 -0.31 11.88
N VAL A 394 20.21 -1.06 11.88
CA VAL A 394 20.34 -2.32 11.11
C VAL A 394 19.25 -3.32 11.47
N GLU A 395 19.12 -3.69 12.76
CA GLU A 395 18.13 -4.69 13.20
C GLU A 395 16.68 -4.25 12.90
N ARG A 396 16.39 -2.97 13.10
CA ARG A 396 15.08 -2.41 12.81
C ARG A 396 14.78 -2.50 11.31
N ARG A 397 15.75 -2.15 10.46
CA ARG A 397 15.60 -2.17 9.01
C ARG A 397 15.50 -3.57 8.42
N VAL A 398 16.23 -4.55 8.96
CA VAL A 398 16.07 -5.96 8.59
C VAL A 398 14.61 -6.40 8.78
N ARG A 399 13.97 -5.99 9.89
CA ARG A 399 12.56 -6.33 10.18
C ARG A 399 11.57 -5.56 9.33
N GLU A 400 11.76 -4.24 9.19
CA GLU A 400 10.81 -3.37 8.47
C GLU A 400 10.86 -3.58 6.95
N ASP A 401 12.06 -3.58 6.37
CA ASP A 401 12.26 -3.70 4.93
C ASP A 401 12.20 -5.16 4.44
N ARG A 402 12.30 -6.13 5.38
CA ARG A 402 12.39 -7.60 5.12
C ARG A 402 13.53 -7.95 4.18
N VAL A 403 14.67 -7.30 4.39
CA VAL A 403 15.86 -7.39 3.56
C VAL A 403 17.04 -7.79 4.45
N PRO A 404 17.93 -8.72 4.01
CA PRO A 404 19.00 -9.25 4.83
C PRO A 404 20.22 -8.30 4.87
N TYR A 405 20.04 -7.10 5.42
CA TYR A 405 21.12 -6.10 5.53
C TYR A 405 22.30 -6.63 6.37
N ASP A 406 22.02 -7.38 7.43
CA ASP A 406 22.99 -8.07 8.25
C ASP A 406 23.93 -8.97 7.42
N LYS A 407 23.36 -9.79 6.53
CA LYS A 407 24.15 -10.64 5.63
C LYS A 407 24.96 -9.85 4.63
N TRP A 408 24.43 -8.74 4.13
CA TRP A 408 25.15 -7.87 3.19
C TRP A 408 26.31 -7.13 3.85
N ILE A 409 26.20 -6.80 5.13
CA ILE A 409 27.29 -6.26 5.95
C ILE A 409 28.39 -7.32 6.11
N ASP A 410 28.02 -8.54 6.51
CA ASP A 410 28.96 -9.66 6.67
C ASP A 410 29.71 -10.01 5.36
N GLN A 411 29.06 -9.84 4.23
CA GLN A 411 29.63 -10.07 2.90
C GLN A 411 30.45 -8.89 2.37
N GLY A 412 30.49 -7.76 3.06
CA GLY A 412 31.25 -6.57 2.67
C GLY A 412 30.59 -5.69 1.61
N TRP A 413 29.32 -5.93 1.27
CA TRP A 413 28.58 -5.09 0.32
C TRP A 413 28.09 -3.76 0.93
N MET A 414 28.05 -3.70 2.26
CA MET A 414 27.59 -2.56 3.03
C MET A 414 28.49 -2.32 4.23
N ARG A 415 28.68 -1.05 4.60
CA ARG A 415 29.40 -0.62 5.81
C ARG A 415 28.43 -0.01 6.81
N ILE A 416 28.75 -0.15 8.10
CA ILE A 416 28.00 0.49 9.18
C ILE A 416 28.72 1.75 9.64
N CYS A 417 27.95 2.81 9.91
CA CYS A 417 28.42 4.00 10.60
C CYS A 417 28.06 3.90 12.09
N GLU A 418 28.95 4.35 12.99
CA GLU A 418 28.65 4.35 14.42
C GLU A 418 27.47 5.27 14.75
N GLY A 419 26.59 4.81 15.66
CA GLY A 419 25.43 5.57 16.15
C GLY A 419 24.22 5.51 15.21
N ASN A 420 23.42 6.58 15.22
CA ASN A 420 22.10 6.67 14.60
C ASN A 420 22.03 7.54 13.33
N ILE A 421 23.14 8.10 12.89
CA ILE A 421 23.25 8.98 11.70
C ILE A 421 24.41 8.54 10.80
N ILE A 422 24.30 8.88 9.51
CA ILE A 422 25.39 8.66 8.55
C ILE A 422 26.48 9.71 8.76
N ASN A 423 27.72 9.24 8.90
CA ASN A 423 28.89 10.09 8.90
C ASN A 423 29.43 10.21 7.47
N TYR A 424 29.28 11.36 6.84
CA TYR A 424 29.72 11.56 5.46
C TYR A 424 31.25 11.42 5.25
N LYS A 425 32.04 11.53 6.32
CA LYS A 425 33.49 11.24 6.24
C LYS A 425 33.78 9.81 5.88
N ASP A 426 32.90 8.86 6.27
CA ASP A 426 33.09 7.45 5.93
C ASP A 426 32.96 7.21 4.41
N ILE A 427 32.10 8.01 3.76
CA ILE A 427 31.91 7.96 2.30
C ILE A 427 33.13 8.56 1.60
N VAL A 428 33.64 9.70 2.10
CA VAL A 428 34.85 10.33 1.56
C VAL A 428 36.05 9.42 1.73
N SER A 429 36.17 8.74 2.89
CA SER A 429 37.23 7.76 3.15
C SER A 429 37.21 6.58 2.18
N TRP A 430 36.01 6.16 1.72
CA TRP A 430 35.93 5.12 0.70
C TRP A 430 36.50 5.56 -0.64
N PHE A 431 36.30 6.82 -1.07
CA PHE A 431 36.93 7.34 -2.28
C PHE A 431 38.46 7.45 -2.12
N GLU A 432 38.95 7.81 -0.93
CA GLU A 432 40.39 7.77 -0.63
C GLU A 432 40.95 6.34 -0.67
N GLU A 433 40.20 5.36 -0.17
CA GLU A 433 40.58 3.94 -0.28
C GLU A 433 40.67 3.51 -1.75
N LEU A 434 39.72 3.88 -2.60
CA LEU A 434 39.79 3.61 -4.04
C LEU A 434 41.06 4.17 -4.67
N ARG A 435 41.45 5.40 -4.31
CA ARG A 435 42.66 6.04 -4.79
C ARG A 435 43.92 5.36 -4.24
N ASN A 436 43.97 5.12 -2.92
CA ASN A 436 45.22 4.68 -2.28
C ASN A 436 45.47 3.18 -2.44
N THR A 437 44.43 2.37 -2.49
CA THR A 437 44.53 0.91 -2.56
C THR A 437 44.47 0.40 -4.01
N TYR A 438 43.62 1.01 -4.84
CA TYR A 438 43.36 0.53 -6.20
C TYR A 438 43.93 1.41 -7.30
N ASP A 439 44.55 2.57 -6.95
CA ASP A 439 45.08 3.59 -7.89
C ASP A 439 44.00 4.14 -8.84
N ILE A 440 42.73 4.24 -8.35
CA ILE A 440 41.59 4.73 -9.10
C ILE A 440 41.37 6.20 -8.82
N PHE A 441 41.44 7.03 -9.88
CA PHE A 441 41.21 8.46 -9.81
C PHE A 441 39.77 8.77 -10.23
N VAL A 442 38.97 9.32 -9.28
CA VAL A 442 37.65 9.82 -9.61
C VAL A 442 37.76 11.19 -10.23
N SER A 443 37.40 11.29 -11.52
CA SER A 443 37.52 12.54 -12.29
C SER A 443 36.38 13.50 -12.02
N TRP A 444 35.17 13.00 -11.83
CA TRP A 444 33.97 13.80 -11.52
C TRP A 444 33.06 13.07 -10.54
N PHE A 445 32.35 13.87 -9.72
CA PHE A 445 31.40 13.41 -8.70
C PHE A 445 30.01 13.99 -8.98
N GLY A 446 29.05 13.15 -9.39
CA GLY A 446 27.65 13.47 -9.51
C GLY A 446 26.93 13.37 -8.17
N TYR A 447 26.15 14.36 -7.82
CA TYR A 447 25.40 14.40 -6.56
C TYR A 447 24.12 15.24 -6.67
N ASP A 448 23.09 14.90 -5.85
CA ASP A 448 21.91 15.75 -5.74
C ASP A 448 22.25 17.05 -4.97
N ALA A 449 22.03 18.19 -5.63
CA ALA A 449 22.36 19.51 -5.12
C ALA A 449 21.65 19.88 -3.80
N TRP A 450 20.53 19.24 -3.47
CA TRP A 450 19.73 19.59 -2.29
C TRP A 450 20.16 18.90 -0.99
N SER A 451 20.84 17.76 -1.08
CA SER A 451 21.11 16.92 0.11
C SER A 451 22.55 16.95 0.63
N ALA A 452 23.48 17.64 -0.02
CA ALA A 452 24.90 17.34 0.09
C ALA A 452 25.84 18.47 0.57
N GLN A 453 25.38 19.58 1.17
CA GLN A 453 26.21 20.76 1.45
C GLN A 453 27.54 20.46 2.17
N TYR A 454 27.51 19.74 3.30
CA TYR A 454 28.73 19.42 4.06
C TYR A 454 29.64 18.40 3.37
N PHE A 455 29.06 17.43 2.69
CA PHE A 455 29.78 16.44 1.91
C PHE A 455 30.52 17.10 0.72
N VAL A 456 29.86 18.01 0.03
CA VAL A 456 30.42 18.77 -1.09
C VAL A 456 31.60 19.65 -0.66
N GLU A 457 31.54 20.28 0.52
CA GLU A 457 32.67 21.07 1.05
C GLU A 457 33.89 20.18 1.34
N ASP A 458 33.68 18.98 1.87
CA ASP A 458 34.77 18.03 2.13
C ASP A 458 35.39 17.51 0.83
N LEU A 459 34.57 17.16 -0.17
CA LEU A 459 35.06 16.79 -1.50
C LEU A 459 35.78 17.95 -2.20
N ARG A 460 35.23 19.17 -2.12
CA ARG A 460 35.84 20.37 -2.71
C ARG A 460 37.26 20.61 -2.19
N SER A 461 37.45 20.43 -0.89
CA SER A 461 38.74 20.62 -0.25
C SER A 461 39.79 19.59 -0.69
N ARG A 462 39.36 18.38 -1.08
CA ARG A 462 40.25 17.24 -1.39
C ARG A 462 40.46 17.02 -2.88
N TYR A 463 39.44 17.24 -3.70
CA TYR A 463 39.43 16.94 -5.13
C TYR A 463 39.35 18.18 -6.03
N GLY A 464 39.02 19.34 -5.47
CA GLY A 464 38.83 20.60 -6.20
C GLY A 464 37.39 20.78 -6.69
N GLU A 465 37.03 22.02 -7.01
CA GLU A 465 35.67 22.39 -7.41
C GLU A 465 35.28 21.88 -8.80
N TYR A 466 36.20 21.78 -9.69
CA TYR A 466 35.97 21.35 -11.06
C TYR A 466 35.57 19.86 -11.20
N CYS A 467 35.80 19.07 -10.17
CA CYS A 467 35.37 17.66 -10.12
C CYS A 467 33.91 17.50 -9.67
N LEU A 468 33.24 18.56 -9.22
CA LEU A 468 31.93 18.48 -8.55
C LEU A 468 30.81 18.83 -9.54
N GLU A 469 29.97 17.86 -9.86
CA GLU A 469 28.88 17.97 -10.83
C GLU A 469 27.51 17.83 -10.18
N PRO A 470 26.77 18.94 -9.89
CA PRO A 470 25.42 18.84 -9.37
C PRO A 470 24.47 18.25 -10.42
N VAL A 471 23.76 17.19 -10.05
CA VAL A 471 22.71 16.56 -10.84
C VAL A 471 21.36 17.03 -10.33
N ARG A 472 20.66 17.84 -11.12
CA ARG A 472 19.30 18.27 -10.78
C ARG A 472 18.34 17.11 -10.92
N GLN A 473 17.62 16.82 -9.85
CA GLN A 473 16.61 15.78 -9.86
C GLN A 473 15.36 16.26 -10.64
N GLY A 474 14.80 15.39 -11.47
CA GLY A 474 13.58 15.69 -12.23
C GLY A 474 13.64 15.26 -13.70
N LYS A 475 12.47 15.21 -14.34
CA LYS A 475 12.25 14.65 -15.67
C LYS A 475 13.10 15.28 -16.78
N GLN A 476 13.38 16.58 -16.69
CA GLN A 476 14.19 17.28 -17.70
C GLN A 476 15.65 16.82 -17.73
N THR A 477 16.23 16.55 -16.56
CA THR A 477 17.63 16.14 -16.46
C THR A 477 17.78 14.63 -16.58
N LEU A 478 16.91 13.87 -15.95
CA LEU A 478 17.08 12.43 -15.77
C LEU A 478 16.50 11.58 -16.91
N SER A 479 15.57 12.12 -17.72
CA SER A 479 14.82 11.31 -18.69
C SER A 479 15.71 10.66 -19.74
N ALA A 480 16.54 11.43 -20.44
CA ALA A 480 17.42 10.90 -21.48
C ALA A 480 18.47 9.92 -20.91
N PRO A 481 19.19 10.25 -19.80
CA PRO A 481 20.09 9.29 -19.17
C PRO A 481 19.41 8.01 -18.67
N MET A 482 18.18 8.07 -18.16
CA MET A 482 17.44 6.87 -17.76
C MET A 482 17.12 5.95 -18.94
N TYR A 483 16.74 6.50 -20.08
CA TYR A 483 16.54 5.69 -21.30
C TYR A 483 17.83 5.04 -21.77
N ALA A 484 18.93 5.78 -21.78
CA ALA A 484 20.25 5.27 -22.20
C ALA A 484 20.76 4.19 -21.22
N LEU A 485 20.72 4.46 -19.91
CA LEU A 485 21.10 3.51 -18.87
C LEU A 485 20.25 2.24 -18.94
N GLY A 486 18.92 2.38 -19.16
CA GLY A 486 18.03 1.25 -19.32
C GLY A 486 18.36 0.39 -20.55
N ALA A 487 18.68 1.00 -21.66
CA ALA A 487 19.12 0.30 -22.87
C ALA A 487 20.46 -0.44 -22.67
N ASP A 488 21.40 0.17 -21.96
CA ASP A 488 22.70 -0.45 -21.66
C ASP A 488 22.57 -1.61 -20.65
N LEU A 489 21.66 -1.52 -19.67
CA LEU A 489 21.34 -2.62 -18.76
C LEU A 489 20.66 -3.78 -19.50
N ALA A 490 19.64 -3.51 -20.31
CA ALA A 490 18.94 -4.52 -21.10
C ALA A 490 19.88 -5.21 -22.14
N ALA A 491 20.88 -4.49 -22.63
CA ALA A 491 21.94 -5.03 -23.50
C ALA A 491 23.07 -5.73 -22.71
N HIS A 492 22.97 -5.82 -21.37
CA HIS A 492 24.00 -6.34 -20.48
C HIS A 492 25.40 -5.72 -20.67
N LYS A 493 25.43 -4.43 -21.02
CA LYS A 493 26.68 -3.68 -21.15
C LYS A 493 27.19 -3.13 -19.81
N ILE A 494 26.38 -3.10 -18.79
CA ILE A 494 26.76 -2.64 -17.44
C ILE A 494 27.01 -3.84 -16.54
N ILE A 495 28.26 -4.03 -16.16
CA ILE A 495 28.68 -5.08 -15.23
C ILE A 495 28.80 -4.46 -13.84
N TYR A 496 27.90 -4.84 -12.92
CA TYR A 496 27.86 -4.27 -11.57
C TYR A 496 28.25 -5.26 -10.47
N ASN A 497 29.15 -6.19 -10.81
CA ASN A 497 29.73 -7.18 -9.91
C ASN A 497 28.70 -8.08 -9.21
N ASN A 498 27.53 -8.30 -9.83
CA ASN A 498 26.39 -8.99 -9.22
C ASN A 498 26.01 -8.47 -7.81
N ASN A 499 26.28 -7.19 -7.53
CA ASN A 499 26.03 -6.59 -6.21
C ASN A 499 24.56 -6.75 -5.82
N PRO A 500 24.23 -7.45 -4.74
CA PRO A 500 22.85 -7.79 -4.39
C PRO A 500 22.03 -6.55 -3.96
N ILE A 501 22.68 -5.55 -3.37
CA ILE A 501 22.00 -4.31 -2.92
C ILE A 501 21.65 -3.45 -4.13
N LEU A 502 22.62 -3.25 -5.04
CA LEU A 502 22.36 -2.49 -6.26
C LEU A 502 21.29 -3.16 -7.13
N LYS A 503 21.36 -4.49 -7.28
CA LYS A 503 20.33 -5.26 -7.99
C LYS A 503 18.95 -5.06 -7.35
N TRP A 504 18.86 -5.18 -6.03
CA TRP A 504 17.63 -4.94 -5.29
C TRP A 504 17.12 -3.50 -5.47
N CYS A 505 18.00 -2.48 -5.39
CA CYS A 505 17.62 -1.09 -5.63
C CYS A 505 17.05 -0.90 -7.05
N MET A 506 17.70 -1.47 -8.08
CA MET A 506 17.23 -1.38 -9.46
C MET A 506 15.85 -2.05 -9.67
N THR A 507 15.59 -3.18 -9.02
CA THR A 507 14.27 -3.85 -9.10
C THR A 507 13.15 -3.06 -8.41
N ASN A 508 13.51 -2.13 -7.52
CA ASN A 508 12.55 -1.26 -6.83
C ASN A 508 12.23 0.02 -7.62
N VAL A 509 12.89 0.26 -8.76
CA VAL A 509 12.66 1.46 -9.57
C VAL A 509 11.38 1.32 -10.38
N ALA A 510 10.50 2.29 -10.21
CA ALA A 510 9.41 2.57 -11.14
C ALA A 510 9.63 3.93 -11.80
N ILE A 511 8.92 4.20 -12.87
CA ILE A 511 8.99 5.49 -13.57
C ILE A 511 7.69 6.26 -13.45
N GLU A 512 7.82 7.55 -13.29
CA GLU A 512 6.75 8.51 -13.49
C GLU A 512 6.96 9.20 -14.85
N ARG A 513 5.95 9.10 -15.72
CA ARG A 513 5.99 9.67 -17.08
C ARG A 513 5.13 10.92 -17.17
N ASP A 514 5.63 11.98 -17.84
CA ASP A 514 4.84 13.15 -18.16
C ASP A 514 4.09 13.00 -19.52
N LYS A 515 3.34 14.04 -19.89
CA LYS A 515 2.58 14.06 -21.16
C LYS A 515 3.46 14.02 -22.40
N ASN A 516 4.72 14.43 -22.28
CA ASN A 516 5.70 14.47 -23.36
C ASN A 516 6.56 13.20 -23.44
N GLY A 517 6.28 12.22 -22.55
CA GLY A 517 7.04 10.98 -22.48
C GLY A 517 8.32 11.06 -21.65
N ASN A 518 8.64 12.19 -21.02
CA ASN A 518 9.80 12.28 -20.13
C ASN A 518 9.56 11.47 -18.88
N ILE A 519 10.59 10.79 -18.40
CA ILE A 519 10.55 9.91 -17.23
C ILE A 519 11.47 10.40 -16.11
N GLN A 520 11.10 10.04 -14.88
CA GLN A 520 11.95 10.13 -13.70
C GLN A 520 11.75 8.91 -12.82
N PRO A 521 12.76 8.54 -12.00
CA PRO A 521 12.64 7.41 -11.11
C PRO A 521 11.73 7.75 -9.92
N ILE A 522 10.94 6.77 -9.51
CA ILE A 522 10.18 6.77 -8.26
C ILE A 522 10.29 5.40 -7.59
N LYS A 523 10.04 5.33 -6.29
CA LYS A 523 10.00 4.06 -5.57
C LYS A 523 8.79 3.22 -6.01
N ALA A 524 9.02 1.95 -6.33
CA ALA A 524 8.00 1.10 -6.98
C ALA A 524 6.80 0.72 -6.10
N VAL A 525 6.97 0.49 -4.79
CA VAL A 525 5.93 -0.17 -3.97
C VAL A 525 5.66 0.50 -2.62
N SER A 526 6.67 0.96 -1.88
CA SER A 526 6.49 1.58 -0.55
C SER A 526 7.75 2.32 -0.12
N GLN A 527 7.65 3.15 0.94
CA GLN A 527 8.82 3.80 1.56
C GLN A 527 9.89 2.82 2.03
N ASN A 528 9.54 1.55 2.22
CA ASN A 528 10.48 0.49 2.59
C ASN A 528 11.29 -0.05 1.41
N ARG A 529 10.99 0.37 0.18
CA ARG A 529 11.72 0.01 -1.04
C ARG A 529 12.73 1.08 -1.38
N ARG A 530 14.01 0.74 -1.28
CA ARG A 530 15.11 1.67 -1.52
C ARG A 530 15.51 1.67 -3.00
N ILE A 531 15.80 2.86 -3.53
CA ILE A 531 16.35 3.04 -4.88
C ILE A 531 17.68 3.80 -4.87
N ASP A 532 18.22 4.03 -3.69
CA ASP A 532 19.38 4.88 -3.44
C ASP A 532 20.61 4.42 -4.25
N GLY A 533 20.84 3.09 -4.33
CA GLY A 533 21.91 2.54 -5.16
C GLY A 533 21.72 2.81 -6.65
N PHE A 534 20.49 2.77 -7.11
CA PHE A 534 20.16 3.16 -8.47
C PHE A 534 20.34 4.67 -8.70
N ALA A 535 19.96 5.51 -7.74
CA ALA A 535 20.13 6.96 -7.85
C ALA A 535 21.61 7.33 -7.97
N ALA A 536 22.48 6.75 -7.14
CA ALA A 536 23.93 6.94 -7.26
C ALA A 536 24.48 6.47 -8.62
N LEU A 537 24.04 5.31 -9.12
CA LEU A 537 24.44 4.85 -10.46
C LEU A 537 23.97 5.80 -11.56
N LEU A 538 22.73 6.29 -11.47
CA LEU A 538 22.16 7.24 -12.42
C LEU A 538 22.90 8.57 -12.41
N ASP A 539 23.25 9.11 -11.24
CA ASP A 539 24.02 10.34 -11.13
C ASP A 539 25.42 10.20 -11.75
N ALA A 540 26.11 9.06 -11.53
CA ALA A 540 27.36 8.75 -12.20
C ALA A 540 27.18 8.68 -13.74
N TYR A 541 26.08 8.08 -14.20
CA TYR A 541 25.79 7.94 -15.63
C TYR A 541 25.47 9.30 -16.27
N VAL A 542 24.71 10.16 -15.60
CA VAL A 542 24.43 11.55 -16.06
C VAL A 542 25.72 12.34 -16.24
N VAL A 543 26.62 12.24 -15.27
CA VAL A 543 27.92 12.96 -15.32
C VAL A 543 28.80 12.39 -16.42
N ARG A 544 28.83 11.07 -16.61
CA ARG A 544 29.53 10.44 -17.73
C ARG A 544 29.04 10.97 -19.08
N ASP A 545 27.72 11.09 -19.25
CA ASP A 545 27.17 11.59 -20.53
C ASP A 545 27.57 13.05 -20.79
N ARG A 546 27.68 13.88 -19.74
CA ARG A 546 28.14 15.28 -19.86
C ARG A 546 29.60 15.38 -20.27
N HIS A 547 30.46 14.48 -19.79
CA HIS A 547 31.90 14.47 -19.98
C HIS A 547 32.39 13.32 -20.89
N LEU A 548 31.52 12.83 -21.79
CA LEU A 548 31.78 11.62 -22.56
C LEU A 548 33.08 11.68 -23.36
N GLU A 549 33.33 12.78 -24.06
CA GLU A 549 34.54 12.98 -24.89
C GLU A 549 35.79 13.14 -24.01
N GLU A 550 35.69 13.91 -22.93
CA GLU A 550 36.80 14.14 -21.99
C GLU A 550 37.20 12.82 -21.32
N TYR A 551 36.20 12.06 -20.86
CA TYR A 551 36.43 10.77 -20.23
C TYR A 551 37.01 9.74 -21.21
N ALA A 552 36.52 9.68 -22.45
CA ALA A 552 37.07 8.81 -23.47
C ALA A 552 38.57 9.12 -23.76
N ASN A 553 38.95 10.40 -23.74
CA ASN A 553 40.36 10.81 -23.90
C ASN A 553 41.22 10.38 -22.69
N LEU A 554 40.68 10.42 -21.46
CA LEU A 554 41.41 9.95 -20.27
C LEU A 554 41.67 8.45 -20.27
N ILE A 555 40.75 7.64 -20.80
CA ILE A 555 40.89 6.17 -20.83
C ILE A 555 41.64 5.68 -22.08
N GLY A 556 41.66 6.45 -23.15
CA GLY A 556 42.34 6.10 -24.43
C GLY A 556 43.79 6.53 -24.55
N GLY A 557 44.28 7.40 -23.64
CA GLY A 557 45.68 7.82 -23.53
C GLY A 557 46.43 6.94 -22.55
#